data_f9d4e8a1fba97c274299ef64934de1b8
#
_entry.id   f9d4e8a1fba97c274299ef64934de1b8
#
_cell.length_a   1.000
_cell.length_b   1.000
_cell.length_c   1.000
_cell.angle_alpha   90.00
_cell.angle_beta   90.00
_cell.angle_gamma   90.00
#
_symmetry.space_group_name_H-M   'P 1'
#
loop_
_entity.id
_entity.type
_entity.pdbx_description
1 polymer ?
#
loop_
_entity_poly.entity_id
_entity_poly.type
_entity_poly.pdbx_seq_one_letter_code
_entity_poly.pdbx_strand_id
1 'polypeptide(L)'
;MAEEVKELVLELRRERRRLPAASSMGDLLKQEGLIVKRRKRPGGQVPSSEPLGHAEAPNRVWSIDFKGHFKTGDGRRCEPLTVTDNESRYLLKLVAMRGIEGERVRAVREAAFREHGLPEAIRSDNGAPFASNAPGGVTKLSLWWERLGIQHERIEPGKPEQNGRHERFHLSLLRDRLDAGVAWDLRAQQRVFENYQREFNEERPHEALKMRTPAECYQPSRRRYWGQNPDFEYGEGFQMRRVYAQGTFLWAAERIPLSPVLAGEIIGLREEEEDLFAVYCGRIFLGWLESRTRTFVRHDRAERWV
;
A
#
# COMPACT_ATOMS: atom_id res chain seq x y z
N MET A 1 18.04 -26.00 -4.15
CA MET A 1 17.22 -27.21 -4.22
C MET A 1 18.07 -28.21 -4.95
N ALA A 2 18.38 -29.35 -4.34
CA ALA A 2 19.23 -30.34 -4.97
C ALA A 2 18.55 -30.84 -6.26
N GLU A 3 19.32 -31.10 -7.28
CA GLU A 3 18.84 -31.56 -8.61
C GLU A 3 17.98 -32.82 -8.48
N GLU A 4 18.32 -33.68 -7.53
CA GLU A 4 17.56 -34.90 -7.18
C GLU A 4 16.11 -34.60 -6.75
N VAL A 5 15.85 -33.54 -5.98
CA VAL A 5 14.47 -33.17 -5.57
C VAL A 5 13.67 -32.65 -6.76
N LYS A 6 14.33 -31.95 -7.66
CA LYS A 6 13.72 -31.45 -8.89
C LYS A 6 13.38 -32.59 -9.86
N GLU A 7 14.27 -33.55 -10.02
CA GLU A 7 14.02 -34.75 -10.82
C GLU A 7 12.86 -35.57 -10.25
N LEU A 8 12.84 -35.82 -8.94
CA LEU A 8 11.77 -36.54 -8.27
C LEU A 8 10.41 -35.84 -8.46
N VAL A 9 10.33 -34.52 -8.34
CA VAL A 9 9.10 -33.76 -8.57
C VAL A 9 8.64 -33.85 -10.03
N LEU A 10 9.59 -33.80 -10.97
CA LEU A 10 9.29 -33.98 -12.41
C LEU A 10 8.82 -35.39 -12.77
N GLU A 11 9.41 -36.39 -12.15
CA GLU A 11 9.05 -37.78 -12.33
C GLU A 11 7.63 -38.08 -11.80
N LEU A 12 7.31 -37.62 -10.59
CA LEU A 12 5.97 -37.72 -10.00
C LEU A 12 4.89 -37.03 -10.87
N ARG A 13 5.26 -35.93 -11.52
CA ARG A 13 4.37 -35.18 -12.41
C ARG A 13 4.16 -35.89 -13.76
N ARG A 14 5.19 -36.57 -14.28
CA ARG A 14 5.12 -37.39 -15.51
C ARG A 14 4.23 -38.64 -15.30
N GLU A 15 4.27 -39.24 -14.11
CA GLU A 15 3.42 -40.34 -13.72
C GLU A 15 1.94 -39.96 -13.48
N ARG A 16 1.54 -38.73 -13.72
CA ARG A 16 0.18 -38.22 -13.50
C ARG A 16 -0.38 -38.43 -12.09
N ARG A 17 0.45 -38.71 -11.11
CA ARG A 17 0.01 -38.75 -9.70
C ARG A 17 -0.37 -37.35 -9.22
N ARG A 18 -1.48 -37.27 -8.47
CA ARG A 18 -1.87 -36.03 -7.84
C ARG A 18 -0.82 -35.66 -6.76
N LEU A 19 -0.04 -34.64 -7.02
CA LEU A 19 0.84 -34.11 -5.99
C LEU A 19 0.00 -33.56 -4.82
N PRO A 20 0.46 -33.76 -3.56
CA PRO A 20 -0.16 -33.10 -2.41
C PRO A 20 -0.23 -31.60 -2.60
N ALA A 21 -1.14 -30.92 -1.89
CA ALA A 21 -1.21 -29.47 -1.89
C ALA A 21 0.15 -28.87 -1.48
N ALA A 22 0.49 -27.72 -2.04
CA ALA A 22 1.77 -27.04 -1.75
C ALA A 22 1.99 -26.79 -0.24
N SER A 23 0.92 -26.59 0.53
CA SER A 23 0.94 -26.50 1.99
C SER A 23 1.43 -27.83 2.63
N SER A 24 0.88 -28.98 2.20
CA SER A 24 1.27 -30.29 2.75
C SER A 24 2.71 -30.65 2.42
N MET A 25 3.20 -30.27 1.23
CA MET A 25 4.62 -30.44 0.88
C MET A 25 5.51 -29.50 1.71
N GLY A 26 5.08 -28.28 1.97
CA GLY A 26 5.78 -27.34 2.82
C GLY A 26 5.88 -27.82 4.27
N ASP A 27 4.81 -28.42 4.80
CA ASP A 27 4.78 -28.99 6.15
C ASP A 27 5.68 -30.22 6.27
N LEU A 28 5.69 -31.11 5.26
CA LEU A 28 6.60 -32.25 5.21
C LEU A 28 8.05 -31.81 5.21
N LEU A 29 8.43 -30.86 4.32
CA LEU A 29 9.79 -30.32 4.24
C LEU A 29 10.22 -29.65 5.54
N LYS A 30 9.27 -29.07 6.29
CA LYS A 30 9.51 -28.48 7.60
C LYS A 30 9.75 -29.54 8.68
N GLN A 31 8.98 -30.64 8.67
CA GLN A 31 9.16 -31.77 9.57
C GLN A 31 10.49 -32.47 9.34
N GLU A 32 10.90 -32.63 8.09
CA GLU A 32 12.19 -33.24 7.70
C GLU A 32 13.39 -32.27 7.87
N GLY A 33 13.18 -31.04 8.38
CA GLY A 33 14.27 -30.10 8.60
C GLY A 33 14.92 -29.54 7.32
N LEU A 34 14.32 -29.78 6.17
CA LEU A 34 14.86 -29.39 4.86
C LEU A 34 14.58 -27.93 4.50
N ILE A 35 13.80 -27.20 5.33
CA ILE A 35 13.59 -25.77 5.15
C ILE A 35 14.67 -25.00 5.88
N VAL A 36 15.63 -24.47 5.13
CA VAL A 36 16.57 -23.49 5.66
C VAL A 36 15.81 -22.18 5.92
N LYS A 37 15.61 -21.83 7.19
CA LYS A 37 15.05 -20.53 7.57
C LYS A 37 15.96 -19.43 7.01
N ARG A 38 15.53 -18.74 5.95
CA ARG A 38 16.21 -17.50 5.54
C ARG A 38 16.20 -16.56 6.72
N ARG A 39 17.39 -16.16 7.20
CA ARG A 39 17.53 -15.08 8.16
C ARG A 39 16.83 -13.86 7.57
N LYS A 40 15.69 -13.46 8.17
CA LYS A 40 15.07 -12.15 7.85
C LYS A 40 16.11 -11.10 8.16
N ARG A 41 16.52 -10.33 7.15
CA ARG A 41 17.23 -9.07 7.40
C ARG A 41 16.28 -8.24 8.26
N PRO A 42 16.74 -7.63 9.37
CA PRO A 42 15.92 -6.68 10.10
C PRO A 42 15.76 -5.44 9.21
N GLY A 43 14.76 -5.45 8.36
CA GLY A 43 14.23 -4.26 7.74
C GLY A 43 13.47 -3.52 8.82
N GLY A 44 13.98 -2.35 9.23
CA GLY A 44 13.26 -1.46 10.13
C GLY A 44 11.97 -0.98 9.45
N GLN A 45 10.90 -1.75 9.56
CA GLN A 45 9.57 -1.35 9.15
C GLN A 45 8.94 -0.64 10.35
N VAL A 46 8.52 0.61 10.13
CA VAL A 46 7.76 1.37 11.14
C VAL A 46 6.42 0.69 11.31
N PRO A 47 6.08 0.20 12.51
CA PRO A 47 4.75 -0.34 12.77
C PRO A 47 3.70 0.74 12.51
N SER A 48 2.55 0.37 11.95
CA SER A 48 1.38 1.24 11.99
C SER A 48 0.96 1.39 13.45
N SER A 49 1.02 2.61 13.97
CA SER A 49 0.71 2.89 15.38
C SER A 49 -0.80 2.94 15.66
N GLU A 50 -1.64 2.90 14.62
CA GLU A 50 -3.09 2.97 14.77
C GLU A 50 -3.76 1.66 14.35
N PRO A 51 -4.82 1.22 15.08
CA PRO A 51 -5.61 0.07 14.70
C PRO A 51 -6.21 0.25 13.30
N LEU A 52 -6.25 -0.82 12.51
CA LEU A 52 -6.88 -0.79 11.19
C LEU A 52 -8.39 -0.54 11.33
N GLY A 53 -8.91 0.42 10.56
CA GLY A 53 -10.32 0.76 10.53
C GLY A 53 -11.20 -0.43 10.09
N HIS A 54 -12.39 -0.52 10.65
CA HIS A 54 -13.40 -1.46 10.20
C HIS A 54 -14.17 -0.88 9.01
N ALA A 55 -14.26 -1.65 7.92
CA ALA A 55 -15.06 -1.27 6.75
C ALA A 55 -16.53 -1.65 7.01
N GLU A 56 -17.27 -0.76 7.67
CA GLU A 56 -18.70 -0.96 8.04
C GLU A 56 -19.65 -0.32 7.01
N ALA A 57 -19.13 0.47 6.11
CA ALA A 57 -19.89 1.12 5.05
C ALA A 57 -19.00 1.37 3.83
N PRO A 58 -19.57 1.52 2.61
CA PRO A 58 -18.82 1.92 1.43
C PRO A 58 -18.02 3.22 1.66
N ASN A 59 -16.84 3.28 1.07
CA ASN A 59 -15.87 4.39 1.15
C ASN A 59 -15.28 4.68 2.54
N ARG A 60 -15.49 3.82 3.54
CA ARG A 60 -14.73 3.90 4.79
C ARG A 60 -13.27 3.52 4.54
N VAL A 61 -13.04 2.36 3.97
CA VAL A 61 -11.69 1.87 3.69
C VAL A 61 -11.61 1.35 2.27
N TRP A 62 -10.73 1.95 1.47
CA TRP A 62 -10.33 1.38 0.19
C TRP A 62 -9.02 0.62 0.36
N SER A 63 -8.89 -0.54 -0.26
CA SER A 63 -7.61 -1.25 -0.36
C SER A 63 -6.98 -1.00 -1.72
N ILE A 64 -5.65 -0.83 -1.72
CA ILE A 64 -4.86 -0.72 -2.92
C ILE A 64 -3.67 -1.64 -2.87
N ASP A 65 -3.40 -2.32 -3.98
CA ASP A 65 -2.28 -3.25 -4.06
C ASP A 65 -1.88 -3.51 -5.52
N PHE A 66 -0.64 -4.00 -5.71
CA PHE A 66 -0.15 -4.55 -6.96
C PHE A 66 -0.27 -6.07 -6.95
N LYS A 67 -0.91 -6.65 -7.96
CA LYS A 67 -1.06 -8.12 -8.10
C LYS A 67 0.23 -8.82 -8.55
N GLY A 68 1.37 -8.40 -8.12
CA GLY A 68 2.63 -8.91 -8.66
C GLY A 68 2.82 -8.47 -10.12
N HIS A 69 3.43 -9.31 -10.94
CA HIS A 69 3.64 -8.97 -12.34
C HIS A 69 3.58 -10.21 -13.26
N PHE A 70 3.27 -9.96 -14.53
CA PHE A 70 3.37 -10.91 -15.63
C PHE A 70 3.87 -10.21 -16.90
N LYS A 71 4.18 -10.98 -17.95
CA LYS A 71 4.53 -10.42 -19.26
C LYS A 71 3.35 -10.53 -20.21
N THR A 72 3.06 -9.47 -20.94
CA THR A 72 2.15 -9.46 -22.08
C THR A 72 2.74 -10.22 -23.26
N GLY A 73 1.95 -10.51 -24.31
CA GLY A 73 2.39 -11.27 -25.47
C GLY A 73 3.58 -10.62 -26.21
N ASP A 74 3.71 -9.30 -26.17
CA ASP A 74 4.86 -8.54 -26.67
C ASP A 74 6.10 -8.58 -25.75
N GLY A 75 6.08 -9.40 -24.70
CA GLY A 75 7.18 -9.57 -23.73
C GLY A 75 7.34 -8.46 -22.71
N ARG A 76 6.50 -7.44 -22.71
CA ARG A 76 6.57 -6.31 -21.76
C ARG A 76 5.98 -6.67 -20.43
N ARG A 77 6.55 -6.10 -19.37
CA ARG A 77 6.07 -6.27 -18.00
C ARG A 77 4.75 -5.53 -17.79
N CYS A 78 3.78 -6.23 -17.20
CA CYS A 78 2.52 -5.68 -16.72
C CYS A 78 2.43 -5.90 -15.21
N GLU A 79 2.12 -4.84 -14.48
CA GLU A 79 1.90 -4.82 -13.04
C GLU A 79 0.48 -4.32 -12.78
N PRO A 80 -0.49 -5.23 -12.57
CA PRO A 80 -1.87 -4.82 -12.31
C PRO A 80 -1.98 -4.06 -10.99
N LEU A 81 -2.42 -2.81 -11.08
CA LEU A 81 -2.81 -2.01 -9.92
C LEU A 81 -4.31 -2.17 -9.69
N THR A 82 -4.69 -2.54 -8.49
CA THR A 82 -6.07 -2.73 -8.08
C THR A 82 -6.46 -1.79 -6.96
N VAL A 83 -7.66 -1.23 -7.02
CA VAL A 83 -8.28 -0.42 -5.97
C VAL A 83 -9.66 -0.97 -5.73
N THR A 84 -9.97 -1.37 -4.49
CA THR A 84 -11.26 -1.95 -4.12
C THR A 84 -11.84 -1.23 -2.90
N ASP A 85 -13.15 -1.11 -2.87
CA ASP A 85 -13.88 -0.77 -1.64
C ASP A 85 -14.02 -2.00 -0.75
N ASN A 86 -13.64 -1.88 0.51
CA ASN A 86 -13.56 -3.03 1.41
C ASN A 86 -14.92 -3.54 1.89
N GLU A 87 -15.96 -2.70 1.95
CA GLU A 87 -17.28 -3.14 2.38
C GLU A 87 -18.08 -3.73 1.22
N SER A 88 -18.29 -2.96 0.18
CA SER A 88 -19.09 -3.36 -0.98
C SER A 88 -18.38 -4.34 -1.91
N ARG A 89 -17.07 -4.56 -1.75
CA ARG A 89 -16.21 -5.33 -2.68
C ARG A 89 -16.08 -4.69 -4.07
N TYR A 90 -16.61 -3.51 -4.26
CA TYR A 90 -16.60 -2.82 -5.55
C TYR A 90 -15.17 -2.59 -6.04
N LEU A 91 -14.87 -3.04 -7.24
CA LEU A 91 -13.59 -2.85 -7.89
C LEU A 91 -13.58 -1.47 -8.54
N LEU A 92 -12.99 -0.49 -7.83
CA LEU A 92 -12.94 0.90 -8.26
C LEU A 92 -12.02 1.11 -9.45
N LYS A 93 -10.84 0.46 -9.45
CA LYS A 93 -9.88 0.48 -10.56
C LYS A 93 -9.15 -0.85 -10.69
N LEU A 94 -8.93 -1.23 -11.95
CA LEU A 94 -8.03 -2.30 -12.34
C LEU A 94 -7.24 -1.83 -13.56
N VAL A 95 -5.95 -1.55 -13.37
CA VAL A 95 -5.13 -0.86 -14.37
C VAL A 95 -3.88 -1.66 -14.69
N ALA A 96 -3.64 -1.88 -16.00
CA ALA A 96 -2.43 -2.50 -16.51
C ALA A 96 -1.28 -1.45 -16.51
N MET A 97 -0.34 -1.57 -15.59
CA MET A 97 0.77 -0.64 -15.45
C MET A 97 2.09 -1.26 -15.90
N ARG A 98 3.03 -0.42 -16.37
CA ARG A 98 4.40 -0.85 -16.73
C ARG A 98 5.36 -0.89 -15.54
N GLY A 99 4.98 -0.32 -14.42
CA GLY A 99 5.82 -0.18 -13.24
C GLY A 99 5.03 0.41 -12.08
N ILE A 100 5.70 0.48 -10.94
CA ILE A 100 5.12 0.92 -9.66
C ILE A 100 5.45 2.40 -9.34
N GLU A 101 5.83 3.20 -10.33
CA GLU A 101 6.23 4.61 -10.13
C GLU A 101 5.09 5.41 -9.50
N GLY A 102 5.40 6.16 -8.45
CA GLY A 102 4.43 6.87 -7.63
C GLY A 102 3.57 7.87 -8.39
N GLU A 103 4.13 8.55 -9.42
CA GLU A 103 3.40 9.49 -10.29
C GLU A 103 2.26 8.81 -11.05
N ARG A 104 2.52 7.63 -11.63
CA ARG A 104 1.50 6.88 -12.38
C ARG A 104 0.42 6.33 -11.45
N VAL A 105 0.84 5.85 -10.27
CA VAL A 105 -0.10 5.41 -9.23
C VAL A 105 -0.96 6.57 -8.76
N ARG A 106 -0.37 7.77 -8.61
CA ARG A 106 -1.11 8.99 -8.28
C ARG A 106 -2.17 9.30 -9.33
N ALA A 107 -1.84 9.25 -10.63
CA ALA A 107 -2.79 9.53 -11.71
C ALA A 107 -4.00 8.56 -11.70
N VAL A 108 -3.76 7.27 -11.49
CA VAL A 108 -4.84 6.27 -11.39
C VAL A 108 -5.79 6.59 -10.24
N ARG A 109 -5.25 6.99 -9.09
CA ARG A 109 -6.05 7.33 -7.92
C ARG A 109 -6.79 8.64 -8.08
N GLU A 110 -6.14 9.62 -8.66
CA GLU A 110 -6.79 10.89 -8.98
C GLU A 110 -8.02 10.64 -9.86
N ALA A 111 -7.91 9.75 -10.85
CA ALA A 111 -9.05 9.32 -11.65
C ALA A 111 -10.12 8.61 -10.81
N ALA A 112 -9.71 7.72 -9.87
CA ALA A 112 -10.66 7.08 -8.96
C ALA A 112 -11.36 8.09 -8.04
N PHE A 113 -10.63 9.07 -7.50
CA PHE A 113 -11.20 10.12 -6.65
C PHE A 113 -12.17 11.04 -7.41
N ARG A 114 -11.89 11.37 -8.66
CA ARG A 114 -12.80 12.16 -9.51
C ARG A 114 -14.10 11.42 -9.78
N GLU A 115 -14.03 10.12 -10.01
CA GLU A 115 -15.18 9.26 -10.35
C GLU A 115 -16.00 8.88 -9.11
N HIS A 116 -15.33 8.49 -8.03
CA HIS A 116 -15.99 7.87 -6.87
C HIS A 116 -15.98 8.74 -5.61
N GLY A 117 -15.30 9.90 -5.60
CA GLY A 117 -15.06 10.72 -4.42
C GLY A 117 -13.94 10.18 -3.52
N LEU A 118 -13.76 10.77 -2.34
CA LEU A 118 -12.67 10.44 -1.42
C LEU A 118 -13.13 9.42 -0.36
N PRO A 119 -12.33 8.37 -0.10
CA PRO A 119 -12.55 7.49 1.05
C PRO A 119 -12.15 8.16 2.36
N GLU A 120 -12.48 7.56 3.50
CA GLU A 120 -11.97 7.98 4.80
C GLU A 120 -10.53 7.47 5.01
N ALA A 121 -10.26 6.22 4.61
CA ALA A 121 -8.95 5.61 4.71
C ALA A 121 -8.56 4.83 3.44
N ILE A 122 -7.24 4.71 3.22
CA ILE A 122 -6.66 3.84 2.19
C ILE A 122 -5.71 2.87 2.86
N ARG A 123 -5.99 1.58 2.68
CA ARG A 123 -5.16 0.48 3.17
C ARG A 123 -4.22 -0.02 2.08
N SER A 124 -2.93 -0.18 2.43
CA SER A 124 -1.92 -0.73 1.54
C SER A 124 -0.95 -1.65 2.28
N ASP A 125 -0.13 -2.38 1.53
CA ASP A 125 1.05 -3.02 2.07
C ASP A 125 2.15 -2.01 2.46
N ASN A 126 3.28 -2.52 2.95
CA ASN A 126 4.45 -1.71 3.31
C ASN A 126 5.49 -1.61 2.17
N GLY A 127 5.11 -1.97 0.95
CA GLY A 127 5.96 -1.88 -0.22
C GLY A 127 5.95 -0.49 -0.88
N ALA A 128 6.94 -0.25 -1.75
CA ALA A 128 6.90 0.92 -2.62
C ALA A 128 5.74 0.78 -3.62
N PRO A 129 5.04 1.86 -3.96
CA PRO A 129 5.27 3.26 -3.62
C PRO A 129 4.52 3.75 -2.36
N PHE A 130 3.96 2.84 -1.56
CA PHE A 130 3.06 3.19 -0.45
C PHE A 130 3.79 3.54 0.83
N ALA A 131 4.95 2.93 1.07
CA ALA A 131 5.81 3.20 2.21
C ALA A 131 7.26 3.46 1.79
N SER A 132 8.01 4.15 2.64
CA SER A 132 9.42 4.47 2.46
C SER A 132 10.19 4.39 3.78
N ASN A 133 11.51 4.57 3.69
CA ASN A 133 12.39 4.67 4.86
C ASN A 133 12.45 6.10 5.43
N ALA A 134 11.62 7.03 4.98
CA ALA A 134 11.56 8.37 5.57
C ALA A 134 10.95 8.32 7.00
N PRO A 135 11.18 9.35 7.83
CA PRO A 135 10.52 9.47 9.13
C PRO A 135 9.01 9.32 8.99
N GLY A 136 8.38 8.54 9.88
CA GLY A 136 6.96 8.19 9.77
C GLY A 136 6.61 7.26 8.59
N GLY A 137 7.60 6.75 7.84
CA GLY A 137 7.40 5.90 6.68
C GLY A 137 6.71 6.59 5.50
N VAL A 138 6.70 7.93 5.48
CA VAL A 138 5.95 8.74 4.51
C VAL A 138 6.50 8.62 3.09
N THR A 139 5.60 8.74 2.13
CA THR A 139 5.89 8.90 0.69
C THR A 139 5.18 10.16 0.18
N LYS A 140 5.56 10.68 -0.98
CA LYS A 140 4.80 11.78 -1.63
C LYS A 140 3.32 11.44 -1.79
N LEU A 141 3.02 10.16 -1.95
CA LEU A 141 1.67 9.65 -2.13
C LEU A 141 0.87 9.68 -0.81
N SER A 142 1.46 9.19 0.30
CA SER A 142 0.80 9.24 1.62
C SER A 142 0.63 10.68 2.13
N LEU A 143 1.58 11.57 1.84
CA LEU A 143 1.43 13.00 2.16
C LEU A 143 0.29 13.66 1.38
N TRP A 144 0.10 13.27 0.11
CA TRP A 144 -1.03 13.75 -0.67
C TRP A 144 -2.38 13.26 -0.10
N TRP A 145 -2.47 12.00 0.36
CA TRP A 145 -3.68 11.52 1.04
C TRP A 145 -3.96 12.25 2.33
N GLU A 146 -2.93 12.46 3.12
CA GLU A 146 -3.04 13.22 4.37
C GLU A 146 -3.60 14.62 4.13
N ARG A 147 -3.16 15.32 3.07
CA ARG A 147 -3.71 16.63 2.66
C ARG A 147 -5.19 16.57 2.29
N LEU A 148 -5.63 15.45 1.72
CA LEU A 148 -7.04 15.22 1.36
C LEU A 148 -7.87 14.74 2.56
N GLY A 149 -7.29 14.63 3.74
CA GLY A 149 -7.93 14.10 4.94
C GLY A 149 -8.26 12.61 4.81
N ILE A 150 -7.42 11.86 4.07
CA ILE A 150 -7.53 10.41 3.93
C ILE A 150 -6.47 9.78 4.83
N GLN A 151 -6.89 8.91 5.75
CA GLN A 151 -5.99 8.17 6.62
C GLN A 151 -5.26 7.08 5.82
N HIS A 152 -3.94 6.98 5.97
CA HIS A 152 -3.17 5.89 5.38
C HIS A 152 -3.00 4.76 6.39
N GLU A 153 -3.68 3.64 6.15
CA GLU A 153 -3.55 2.42 6.94
C GLU A 153 -2.53 1.48 6.30
N ARG A 154 -1.46 1.18 7.01
CA ARG A 154 -0.48 0.18 6.59
C ARG A 154 -0.71 -1.12 7.35
N ILE A 155 -0.76 -2.24 6.62
CA ILE A 155 -0.85 -3.56 7.27
C ILE A 155 0.41 -3.82 8.10
N GLU A 156 0.26 -4.55 9.19
CA GLU A 156 1.40 -4.94 10.01
C GLU A 156 2.33 -5.89 9.24
N PRO A 157 3.66 -5.72 9.39
CA PRO A 157 4.61 -6.62 8.77
C PRO A 157 4.39 -8.08 9.20
N GLY A 158 4.21 -8.96 8.21
CA GLY A 158 4.00 -10.39 8.45
C GLY A 158 2.56 -10.78 8.81
N LYS A 159 1.60 -9.85 8.69
CA LYS A 159 0.16 -10.11 8.86
C LYS A 159 -0.62 -9.87 7.55
N PRO A 160 -0.42 -10.72 6.54
CA PRO A 160 -1.13 -10.59 5.25
C PRO A 160 -2.65 -10.72 5.42
N GLU A 161 -3.13 -11.43 6.45
CA GLU A 161 -4.55 -11.58 6.76
C GLU A 161 -5.27 -10.24 6.94
N GLN A 162 -4.56 -9.18 7.33
CA GLN A 162 -5.11 -7.83 7.42
C GLN A 162 -5.52 -7.24 6.06
N ASN A 163 -5.00 -7.81 4.94
CA ASN A 163 -5.41 -7.52 3.57
C ASN A 163 -6.07 -8.73 2.87
N GLY A 164 -6.51 -9.72 3.63
CA GLY A 164 -7.01 -11.01 3.12
C GLY A 164 -8.21 -10.88 2.16
N ARG A 165 -8.99 -9.80 2.26
CA ARG A 165 -10.07 -9.49 1.30
C ARG A 165 -9.50 -9.20 -0.09
N HIS A 166 -8.46 -8.40 -0.15
CA HIS A 166 -7.77 -8.02 -1.38
C HIS A 166 -6.98 -9.19 -1.97
N GLU A 167 -6.34 -9.99 -1.14
CA GLU A 167 -5.67 -11.23 -1.58
C GLU A 167 -6.64 -12.22 -2.23
N ARG A 168 -7.82 -12.41 -1.64
CA ARG A 168 -8.88 -13.27 -2.21
C ARG A 168 -9.37 -12.74 -3.56
N PHE A 169 -9.53 -11.42 -3.70
CA PHE A 169 -9.83 -10.79 -4.98
C PHE A 169 -8.74 -11.09 -6.02
N HIS A 170 -7.47 -10.96 -5.64
CA HIS A 170 -6.33 -11.27 -6.52
C HIS A 170 -6.30 -12.74 -6.97
N LEU A 171 -6.65 -13.68 -6.11
CA LEU A 171 -6.77 -15.09 -6.49
C LEU A 171 -7.88 -15.32 -7.51
N SER A 172 -9.01 -14.62 -7.36
CA SER A 172 -10.09 -14.66 -8.35
C SER A 172 -9.66 -14.10 -9.69
N LEU A 173 -9.01 -12.93 -9.70
CA LEU A 173 -8.48 -12.30 -10.92
C LEU A 173 -7.50 -13.21 -11.66
N LEU A 174 -6.58 -13.85 -10.94
CA LEU A 174 -5.65 -14.84 -11.52
C LEU A 174 -6.38 -15.99 -12.19
N ARG A 175 -7.25 -16.65 -11.43
CA ARG A 175 -8.01 -17.82 -11.91
C ARG A 175 -8.88 -17.49 -13.11
N ASP A 176 -9.59 -16.37 -13.06
CA ASP A 176 -10.63 -16.08 -14.03
C ASP A 176 -10.07 -15.46 -15.32
N ARG A 177 -8.92 -14.79 -15.28
CA ARG A 177 -8.44 -14.00 -16.43
C ARG A 177 -7.00 -14.25 -16.83
N LEU A 178 -6.09 -14.45 -15.90
CA LEU A 178 -4.68 -14.63 -16.24
C LEU A 178 -4.37 -16.09 -16.63
N ASP A 179 -5.06 -17.05 -16.06
CA ASP A 179 -4.94 -18.46 -16.45
C ASP A 179 -5.54 -18.74 -17.84
N ALA A 180 -6.49 -17.93 -18.29
CA ALA A 180 -7.06 -18.00 -19.65
C ALA A 180 -6.14 -17.44 -20.74
N GLY A 181 -5.00 -16.84 -20.37
CA GLY A 181 -4.02 -16.23 -21.26
C GLY A 181 -3.95 -14.71 -21.12
N VAL A 182 -2.79 -14.16 -21.50
CA VAL A 182 -2.51 -12.74 -21.45
C VAL A 182 -2.72 -12.11 -22.82
N ALA A 183 -3.13 -10.83 -22.82
CA ALA A 183 -3.27 -10.08 -24.07
C ALA A 183 -1.91 -9.74 -24.68
N TRP A 184 -1.91 -9.39 -25.98
CA TRP A 184 -0.69 -9.11 -26.72
C TRP A 184 0.13 -7.96 -26.15
N ASP A 185 -0.51 -6.86 -25.82
CA ASP A 185 0.12 -5.65 -25.26
C ASP A 185 -0.68 -5.07 -24.08
N LEU A 186 -0.11 -4.06 -23.40
CA LEU A 186 -0.74 -3.43 -22.26
C LEU A 186 -2.09 -2.76 -22.59
N ARG A 187 -2.27 -2.25 -23.82
CA ARG A 187 -3.52 -1.62 -24.23
C ARG A 187 -4.64 -2.66 -24.38
N ALA A 188 -4.30 -3.79 -25.00
CA ALA A 188 -5.21 -4.93 -25.11
C ALA A 188 -5.50 -5.51 -23.72
N GLN A 189 -4.48 -5.62 -22.85
CA GLN A 189 -4.64 -6.08 -21.49
C GLN A 189 -5.54 -5.16 -20.66
N GLN A 190 -5.47 -3.85 -20.87
CA GLN A 190 -6.36 -2.89 -20.21
C GLN A 190 -7.82 -3.13 -20.61
N ARG A 191 -8.12 -3.40 -21.88
CA ARG A 191 -9.49 -3.74 -22.32
C ARG A 191 -10.01 -5.02 -21.66
N VAL A 192 -9.14 -6.03 -21.50
CA VAL A 192 -9.50 -7.26 -20.76
C VAL A 192 -9.83 -6.93 -19.30
N PHE A 193 -9.06 -6.05 -18.68
CA PHE A 193 -9.29 -5.63 -17.30
C PHE A 193 -10.58 -4.80 -17.15
N GLU A 194 -10.91 -3.94 -18.10
CA GLU A 194 -12.15 -3.15 -18.10
C GLU A 194 -13.39 -4.06 -18.21
N ASN A 195 -13.34 -5.07 -19.08
CA ASN A 195 -14.40 -6.05 -19.18
C ASN A 195 -14.56 -6.87 -17.90
N TYR A 196 -13.44 -7.31 -17.31
CA TYR A 196 -13.46 -8.01 -16.03
C TYR A 196 -14.00 -7.14 -14.91
N GLN A 197 -13.61 -5.87 -14.83
CA GLN A 197 -14.08 -4.93 -13.81
C GLN A 197 -15.61 -4.77 -13.88
N ARG A 198 -16.15 -4.64 -15.08
CA ARG A 198 -17.60 -4.55 -15.30
C ARG A 198 -18.31 -5.84 -14.88
N GLU A 199 -17.88 -7.01 -15.38
CA GLU A 199 -18.43 -8.31 -15.02
C GLU A 199 -18.38 -8.56 -13.51
N PHE A 200 -17.23 -8.25 -12.88
CA PHE A 200 -17.03 -8.40 -11.44
C PHE A 200 -18.01 -7.54 -10.63
N ASN A 201 -18.19 -6.30 -11.04
CA ASN A 201 -19.01 -5.34 -10.31
C ASN A 201 -20.52 -5.55 -10.54
N GLU A 202 -20.92 -5.84 -11.77
CA GLU A 202 -22.33 -5.77 -12.18
C GLU A 202 -23.00 -7.14 -12.31
N GLU A 203 -22.24 -8.18 -12.60
CA GLU A 203 -22.84 -9.49 -12.95
C GLU A 203 -22.51 -10.58 -11.92
N ARG A 204 -21.40 -10.44 -11.17
CA ARG A 204 -20.93 -11.50 -10.27
C ARG A 204 -21.52 -11.36 -8.87
N PRO A 205 -22.37 -12.31 -8.41
CA PRO A 205 -22.85 -12.29 -7.04
C PRO A 205 -21.76 -12.73 -6.06
N HIS A 206 -21.73 -12.11 -4.89
CA HIS A 206 -20.79 -12.42 -3.82
C HIS A 206 -21.48 -12.96 -2.58
N GLU A 207 -21.05 -14.11 -2.10
CA GLU A 207 -21.57 -14.73 -0.88
C GLU A 207 -21.51 -13.78 0.32
N ALA A 208 -20.37 -13.08 0.48
CA ALA A 208 -20.17 -12.10 1.55
C ALA A 208 -21.12 -10.89 1.47
N LEU A 209 -21.75 -10.65 0.33
CA LEU A 209 -22.76 -9.62 0.09
C LEU A 209 -24.19 -10.20 0.03
N LYS A 210 -24.39 -11.39 0.59
CA LYS A 210 -25.68 -12.11 0.54
C LYS A 210 -26.15 -12.33 -0.90
N MET A 211 -25.25 -12.76 -1.77
CA MET A 211 -25.47 -13.03 -3.19
C MET A 211 -25.85 -11.79 -4.02
N ARG A 212 -25.63 -10.59 -3.51
CA ARG A 212 -25.73 -9.36 -4.30
C ARG A 212 -24.42 -9.10 -5.06
N THR A 213 -24.51 -8.29 -6.11
CA THR A 213 -23.34 -7.80 -6.82
C THR A 213 -22.68 -6.63 -6.07
N PRO A 214 -21.39 -6.35 -6.27
CA PRO A 214 -20.75 -5.17 -5.70
C PRO A 214 -21.45 -3.86 -6.08
N ALA A 215 -21.93 -3.74 -7.32
CA ALA A 215 -22.63 -2.54 -7.80
C ALA A 215 -23.95 -2.26 -7.03
N GLU A 216 -24.66 -3.30 -6.62
CA GLU A 216 -25.86 -3.16 -5.80
C GLU A 216 -25.57 -2.69 -4.36
N CYS A 217 -24.31 -2.82 -3.91
CA CYS A 217 -23.88 -2.48 -2.56
C CYS A 217 -23.09 -1.17 -2.49
N TYR A 218 -22.57 -0.69 -3.61
CA TYR A 218 -21.68 0.46 -3.68
C TYR A 218 -22.44 1.75 -4.01
N GLN A 219 -22.02 2.84 -3.37
CA GLN A 219 -22.40 4.21 -3.72
C GLN A 219 -21.17 5.11 -3.66
N PRO A 220 -21.01 6.05 -4.61
CA PRO A 220 -19.89 7.01 -4.57
C PRO A 220 -19.88 7.83 -3.28
N SER A 221 -18.70 8.21 -2.84
CA SER A 221 -18.51 9.02 -1.64
C SER A 221 -19.13 10.41 -1.78
N ARG A 222 -19.71 10.90 -0.69
CA ARG A 222 -20.20 12.30 -0.60
C ARG A 222 -19.05 13.30 -0.53
N ARG A 223 -17.84 12.87 -0.15
CA ARG A 223 -16.63 13.70 -0.13
C ARG A 223 -16.10 13.84 -1.55
N ARG A 224 -16.53 14.86 -2.27
CA ARG A 224 -16.14 15.08 -3.66
C ARG A 224 -14.68 15.53 -3.80
N TYR A 225 -14.02 15.08 -4.87
CA TYR A 225 -12.68 15.50 -5.24
C TYR A 225 -12.72 16.43 -6.46
N TRP A 226 -12.23 17.66 -6.29
CA TRP A 226 -12.23 18.69 -7.32
C TRP A 226 -10.82 19.03 -7.84
N GLY A 227 -9.84 18.17 -7.56
CA GLY A 227 -8.43 18.42 -7.90
C GLY A 227 -7.70 19.25 -6.83
N GLN A 228 -8.30 19.46 -5.66
CA GLN A 228 -7.68 20.19 -4.56
C GLN A 228 -6.43 19.47 -4.04
N ASN A 229 -5.49 20.27 -3.57
CA ASN A 229 -4.30 19.80 -2.87
C ASN A 229 -3.97 20.85 -1.79
N PRO A 230 -4.77 20.92 -0.71
CA PRO A 230 -4.62 21.93 0.33
C PRO A 230 -3.27 21.81 1.02
N ASP A 231 -2.77 22.91 1.54
CA ASP A 231 -1.62 22.89 2.43
C ASP A 231 -1.98 22.31 3.79
N PHE A 232 -0.99 21.82 4.53
CA PHE A 232 -1.21 21.41 5.89
C PHE A 232 -1.48 22.62 6.79
N GLU A 233 -2.51 22.50 7.60
CA GLU A 233 -2.84 23.49 8.62
C GLU A 233 -2.32 23.03 9.97
N TYR A 234 -1.73 23.97 10.72
CA TYR A 234 -1.22 23.72 12.06
C TYR A 234 -1.91 24.68 13.04
N GLY A 235 -2.36 24.13 14.17
CA GLY A 235 -3.01 24.91 15.23
C GLY A 235 -2.03 25.81 16.01
N GLU A 236 -2.56 26.46 17.03
CA GLU A 236 -1.75 27.24 17.95
C GLU A 236 -0.66 26.40 18.62
N GLY A 237 0.47 27.03 18.94
CA GLY A 237 1.62 26.36 19.55
C GLY A 237 2.58 25.67 18.58
N PHE A 238 2.25 25.60 17.28
CA PHE A 238 3.18 25.07 16.30
C PHE A 238 4.08 26.15 15.70
N GLN A 239 5.37 25.86 15.63
CA GLN A 239 6.34 26.60 14.86
C GLN A 239 6.50 25.96 13.48
N MET A 240 6.12 26.66 12.43
CA MET A 240 6.19 26.14 11.05
C MET A 240 7.59 26.33 10.46
N ARG A 241 8.09 25.30 9.76
CA ARG A 241 9.35 25.36 9.00
C ARG A 241 9.16 24.72 7.62
N ARG A 242 9.76 25.33 6.61
CA ARG A 242 9.80 24.77 5.26
C ARG A 242 10.96 23.78 5.16
N VAL A 243 10.70 22.62 4.55
CA VAL A 243 11.74 21.66 4.20
C VAL A 243 12.32 22.02 2.83
N TYR A 244 13.63 22.23 2.77
CA TYR A 244 14.35 22.58 1.53
C TYR A 244 14.53 21.37 0.62
N ALA A 245 15.00 21.62 -0.63
CA ALA A 245 15.15 20.58 -1.66
C ALA A 245 16.04 19.40 -1.24
N GLN A 246 17.03 19.65 -0.38
CA GLN A 246 17.91 18.60 0.16
C GLN A 246 17.27 17.78 1.29
N GLY A 247 16.01 18.04 1.63
CA GLY A 247 15.33 17.37 2.74
C GLY A 247 15.77 17.86 4.12
N THR A 248 16.20 19.12 4.23
CA THR A 248 16.62 19.77 5.48
C THR A 248 15.67 20.91 5.82
N PHE A 249 15.57 21.29 7.10
CA PHE A 249 14.90 22.52 7.54
C PHE A 249 15.83 23.36 8.41
N LEU A 250 15.51 24.65 8.57
CA LEU A 250 16.29 25.57 9.42
C LEU A 250 15.77 25.58 10.85
N TRP A 251 16.70 25.40 11.80
CA TRP A 251 16.47 25.59 13.22
C TRP A 251 17.66 26.35 13.83
N ALA A 252 17.37 27.45 14.50
CA ALA A 252 18.41 28.32 15.08
C ALA A 252 19.61 28.58 14.14
N ALA A 253 19.31 28.97 12.89
CA ALA A 253 20.25 29.23 11.79
C ALA A 253 21.06 28.02 11.28
N GLU A 254 20.81 26.81 11.78
CA GLU A 254 21.43 25.59 11.28
C GLU A 254 20.46 24.72 10.44
N ARG A 255 21.03 23.94 9.54
CA ARG A 255 20.29 23.01 8.70
C ARG A 255 20.20 21.65 9.37
N ILE A 256 18.99 21.28 9.76
CA ILE A 256 18.70 19.98 10.36
C ILE A 256 18.27 18.99 9.27
N PRO A 257 18.95 17.85 9.11
CA PRO A 257 18.55 16.80 8.17
C PRO A 257 17.22 16.16 8.60
N LEU A 258 16.30 15.98 7.63
CA LEU A 258 15.04 15.32 7.85
C LEU A 258 14.82 14.20 6.82
N SER A 259 14.39 14.55 5.60
CA SER A 259 14.26 13.60 4.49
C SER A 259 14.00 14.30 3.16
N PRO A 260 14.60 13.87 2.04
CA PRO A 260 14.28 14.39 0.71
C PRO A 260 12.82 14.15 0.28
N VAL A 261 12.16 13.13 0.82
CA VAL A 261 10.74 12.85 0.58
C VAL A 261 9.86 14.03 1.02
N LEU A 262 10.26 14.76 2.06
CA LEU A 262 9.56 15.90 2.61
C LEU A 262 9.94 17.23 1.93
N ALA A 263 10.83 17.21 0.93
CA ALA A 263 11.24 18.43 0.24
C ALA A 263 10.03 19.22 -0.30
N GLY A 264 10.01 20.52 0.01
CA GLY A 264 8.92 21.44 -0.35
C GLY A 264 7.75 21.48 0.64
N GLU A 265 7.67 20.51 1.57
CA GLU A 265 6.61 20.47 2.58
C GLU A 265 6.84 21.53 3.68
N ILE A 266 5.75 21.89 4.33
CA ILE A 266 5.78 22.64 5.59
C ILE A 266 5.59 21.66 6.73
N ILE A 267 6.49 21.66 7.69
CA ILE A 267 6.42 20.87 8.91
C ILE A 267 6.06 21.77 10.10
N GLY A 268 5.34 21.19 11.05
CA GLY A 268 5.02 21.83 12.33
C GLY A 268 5.87 21.25 13.45
N LEU A 269 6.43 22.10 14.27
CA LEU A 269 7.17 21.74 15.47
C LEU A 269 6.40 22.24 16.69
N ARG A 270 6.06 21.34 17.62
CA ARG A 270 5.38 21.68 18.87
C ARG A 270 6.29 21.36 20.05
N GLU A 271 6.51 22.32 20.91
CA GLU A 271 7.27 22.12 22.13
C GLU A 271 6.47 21.25 23.11
N GLU A 272 7.03 20.14 23.55
CA GLU A 272 6.43 19.23 24.51
C GLU A 272 7.09 19.35 25.88
N GLU A 273 8.39 19.57 25.90
CA GLU A 273 9.22 19.81 27.07
C GLU A 273 10.28 20.85 26.74
N GLU A 274 10.97 21.40 27.76
CA GLU A 274 12.07 22.34 27.56
C GLU A 274 13.12 21.77 26.59
N ASP A 275 13.39 22.49 25.49
CA ASP A 275 14.31 22.07 24.43
C ASP A 275 13.91 20.83 23.61
N LEU A 276 12.72 20.24 23.81
CA LEU A 276 12.26 19.07 23.06
C LEU A 276 11.00 19.38 22.24
N PHE A 277 11.11 19.25 20.93
CA PHE A 277 10.02 19.53 19.99
C PHE A 277 9.56 18.27 19.26
N ALA A 278 8.27 18.01 19.30
CA ALA A 278 7.63 17.03 18.42
C ALA A 278 7.49 17.60 17.01
N VAL A 279 7.94 16.85 16.01
CA VAL A 279 7.98 17.26 14.61
C VAL A 279 6.89 16.51 13.82
N TYR A 280 6.05 17.26 13.11
CA TYR A 280 4.91 16.74 12.36
C TYR A 280 4.93 17.19 10.90
N CYS A 281 4.36 16.35 10.02
CA CYS A 281 3.93 16.75 8.68
C CYS A 281 2.44 16.45 8.53
N GLY A 282 1.61 17.50 8.59
CA GLY A 282 0.17 17.34 8.83
C GLY A 282 -0.07 16.69 10.20
N ARG A 283 -0.82 15.58 10.23
CA ARG A 283 -1.05 14.78 11.45
C ARG A 283 0.02 13.70 11.67
N ILE A 284 0.91 13.50 10.71
CA ILE A 284 1.92 12.44 10.77
C ILE A 284 3.07 12.87 11.65
N PHE A 285 3.27 12.15 12.75
CA PHE A 285 4.40 12.34 13.63
C PHE A 285 5.68 11.78 13.00
N LEU A 286 6.71 12.61 12.89
CA LEU A 286 7.98 12.26 12.24
C LEU A 286 9.07 11.87 13.25
N GLY A 287 9.04 12.45 14.45
CA GLY A 287 10.03 12.26 15.49
C GLY A 287 10.25 13.50 16.33
N TRP A 288 11.39 13.55 16.99
CA TRP A 288 11.74 14.57 17.98
C TRP A 288 12.92 15.42 17.50
N LEU A 289 12.85 16.72 17.74
CA LEU A 289 13.98 17.63 17.61
C LEU A 289 14.43 18.05 19.02
N GLU A 290 15.65 17.72 19.38
CA GLU A 290 16.32 18.28 20.54
C GLU A 290 16.95 19.62 20.15
N SER A 291 16.41 20.71 20.68
CA SER A 291 16.77 22.08 20.31
C SER A 291 18.20 22.43 20.68
N ARG A 292 18.67 22.01 21.86
CA ARG A 292 20.01 22.31 22.36
C ARG A 292 21.11 21.68 21.53
N THR A 293 20.98 20.39 21.21
CA THR A 293 21.95 19.64 20.40
C THR A 293 21.69 19.78 18.90
N ARG A 294 20.53 20.37 18.52
CA ARG A 294 20.08 20.53 17.12
C ARG A 294 20.02 19.20 16.38
N THR A 295 19.59 18.16 17.09
CA THR A 295 19.54 16.79 16.56
C THR A 295 18.09 16.36 16.38
N PHE A 296 17.76 15.87 15.15
CA PHE A 296 16.48 15.24 14.88
C PHE A 296 16.59 13.74 15.08
N VAL A 297 15.73 13.18 15.94
CA VAL A 297 15.62 11.76 16.22
C VAL A 297 14.29 11.26 15.68
N ARG A 298 14.35 10.28 14.79
CA ARG A 298 13.16 9.67 14.17
C ARG A 298 12.36 8.88 15.20
N HIS A 299 11.04 8.90 15.08
CA HIS A 299 10.13 8.12 15.95
C HIS A 299 10.48 6.63 16.00
N ASP A 300 10.77 6.00 14.88
CA ASP A 300 11.12 4.58 14.75
C ASP A 300 12.49 4.19 15.35
N ARG A 301 13.23 5.16 15.87
CA ARG A 301 14.53 4.97 16.55
C ARG A 301 14.54 5.48 17.99
N ALA A 302 13.44 6.09 18.45
CA ALA A 302 13.36 6.70 19.78
C ALA A 302 13.37 5.68 20.93
N GLU A 303 13.07 4.39 20.68
CA GLU A 303 13.12 3.33 21.70
C GLU A 303 14.53 3.05 22.27
N ARG A 304 15.55 3.79 21.82
CA ARG A 304 16.93 3.69 22.34
C ARG A 304 17.29 4.71 23.42
N TRP A 305 16.34 5.54 23.84
CA TRP A 305 16.57 6.63 24.78
C TRP A 305 15.80 6.51 26.11
N VAL A 306 15.34 5.30 26.47
CA VAL A 306 14.77 4.99 27.78
C VAL A 306 15.71 4.08 28.54
#